data_049195f0c3baf1ce85c16079ade13381
#
_entry.id   049195f0c3baf1ce85c16079ade13381
#
_cell.length_a   1.000
_cell.length_b   1.000
_cell.length_c   1.000
_cell.angle_alpha   90.00
_cell.angle_beta   90.00
_cell.angle_gamma   90.00
#
_symmetry.space_group_name_H-M   'P 1'
#
loop_
_entity.id
_entity.type
_entity.pdbx_description
1 polymer ?
#
loop_
_entity_poly.entity_id
_entity_poly.type
_entity_poly.pdbx_seq_one_letter_code
_entity_poly.pdbx_strand_id
1 'polypeptide(L)'
;MKITIFFSNKEHPIFSHLVKWKEENSASHDIELINNIDEVKNGDILFLIACGEIVKKDVRTCFSKTLCVHESNLPEGRGWSPAVYSILNNEREIWMTLFEVEDTIDSGDIWRKKSFEVKEHELADEINKKISIKTLELVNFAIENYSNIKPIPQEHKNVTYLKKRSTDDSELDVNKTIAEQFNLMRICDVDRYPCFFYFKGYKYKVTLQKY
;
A
#
# COMPACT_ATOMS: atom_id res chain seq x y z
N MET A 1 22.96 -3.80 7.85
CA MET A 1 22.42 -4.21 6.53
C MET A 1 22.29 -2.97 5.65
N LYS A 2 22.41 -3.14 4.34
CA LYS A 2 22.12 -2.10 3.35
C LYS A 2 20.70 -2.29 2.82
N ILE A 3 19.83 -1.32 3.13
CA ILE A 3 18.38 -1.38 2.88
C ILE A 3 18.01 -0.25 1.96
N THR A 4 17.35 -0.56 0.86
CA THR A 4 16.76 0.43 -0.03
C THR A 4 15.24 0.33 0.03
N ILE A 5 14.55 1.44 0.21
CA ILE A 5 13.09 1.51 0.11
C ILE A 5 12.76 2.34 -1.12
N PHE A 6 12.13 1.71 -2.11
CA PHE A 6 11.60 2.36 -3.29
C PHE A 6 10.10 2.63 -3.12
N PHE A 7 9.71 3.88 -3.36
CA PHE A 7 8.32 4.35 -3.33
C PHE A 7 8.07 5.33 -4.49
N SER A 8 6.93 5.19 -5.17
CA SER A 8 6.71 5.92 -6.42
C SER A 8 6.31 7.39 -6.25
N ASN A 9 5.82 7.81 -5.08
CA ASN A 9 5.29 9.17 -4.90
C ASN A 9 5.56 9.73 -3.50
N LYS A 10 6.25 10.88 -3.44
CA LYS A 10 6.53 11.63 -2.20
C LYS A 10 5.28 12.24 -1.54
N GLU A 11 4.19 12.40 -2.30
CA GLU A 11 2.91 12.87 -1.75
C GLU A 11 2.11 11.73 -1.07
N HIS A 12 2.60 10.49 -1.15
CA HIS A 12 1.92 9.38 -0.48
C HIS A 12 2.03 9.53 1.04
N PRO A 13 0.93 9.32 1.81
CA PRO A 13 0.90 9.50 3.26
C PRO A 13 1.99 8.75 4.03
N ILE A 14 2.45 7.62 3.50
CA ILE A 14 3.52 6.82 4.12
C ILE A 14 4.88 7.52 4.12
N PHE A 15 5.12 8.50 3.25
CA PHE A 15 6.45 9.09 3.07
C PHE A 15 7.01 9.67 4.38
N SER A 16 6.23 10.45 5.13
CA SER A 16 6.65 11.00 6.42
C SER A 16 6.99 9.91 7.43
N HIS A 17 6.28 8.80 7.42
CA HIS A 17 6.55 7.63 8.26
C HIS A 17 7.85 6.93 7.86
N LEU A 18 8.15 6.82 6.55
CA LEU A 18 9.41 6.25 6.06
C LEU A 18 10.62 7.11 6.44
N VAL A 19 10.50 8.44 6.33
CA VAL A 19 11.56 9.38 6.74
C VAL A 19 11.87 9.21 8.23
N LYS A 20 10.86 9.24 9.07
CA LYS A 20 11.02 9.05 10.52
C LYS A 20 11.61 7.67 10.84
N TRP A 21 11.11 6.61 10.22
CA TRP A 21 11.63 5.26 10.41
C TRP A 21 13.10 5.15 10.00
N LYS A 22 13.50 5.78 8.89
CA LYS A 22 14.91 5.85 8.48
C LYS A 22 15.77 6.53 9.56
N GLU A 23 15.35 7.68 10.07
CA GLU A 23 16.08 8.40 11.13
C GLU A 23 16.29 7.51 12.37
N GLU A 24 15.25 6.81 12.81
CA GLU A 24 15.29 5.94 13.98
C GLU A 24 16.20 4.70 13.80
N ASN A 25 16.41 4.24 12.56
CA ASN A 25 17.14 3.00 12.27
C ASN A 25 18.52 3.19 11.62
N SER A 26 18.89 4.43 11.24
CA SER A 26 20.15 4.72 10.54
C SER A 26 21.42 4.47 11.39
N ALA A 27 21.30 4.35 12.70
CA ALA A 27 22.43 3.95 13.56
C ALA A 27 22.80 2.46 13.39
N SER A 28 21.86 1.61 12.98
CA SER A 28 22.01 0.15 12.87
C SER A 28 22.11 -0.34 11.43
N HIS A 29 21.59 0.44 10.47
CA HIS A 29 21.46 0.05 9.07
C HIS A 29 21.84 1.21 8.14
N ASP A 30 22.40 0.87 6.97
CA ASP A 30 22.57 1.82 5.86
C ASP A 30 21.26 1.85 5.06
N ILE A 31 20.51 2.97 5.17
CA ILE A 31 19.13 3.06 4.64
C ILE A 31 19.04 4.16 3.58
N GLU A 32 18.64 3.78 2.39
CA GLU A 32 18.32 4.71 1.29
C GLU A 32 16.80 4.74 1.04
N LEU A 33 16.23 5.95 0.92
CA LEU A 33 14.86 6.17 0.44
C LEU A 33 14.96 6.75 -0.96
N ILE A 34 14.41 6.06 -1.96
CA ILE A 34 14.46 6.48 -3.36
C ILE A 34 13.06 6.50 -3.98
N ASN A 35 12.84 7.42 -4.90
CA ASN A 35 11.58 7.53 -5.64
C ASN A 35 11.77 7.52 -7.18
N ASN A 36 12.99 7.30 -7.63
CA ASN A 36 13.33 7.01 -9.01
C ASN A 36 14.05 5.65 -9.07
N ILE A 37 13.56 4.75 -9.90
CA ILE A 37 14.10 3.40 -10.01
C ILE A 37 15.53 3.39 -10.55
N ASP A 38 15.91 4.39 -11.33
CA ASP A 38 17.26 4.53 -11.89
C ASP A 38 18.32 4.86 -10.82
N GLU A 39 17.92 5.27 -9.63
CA GLU A 39 18.79 5.54 -8.49
C GLU A 39 19.17 4.26 -7.71
N VAL A 40 18.51 3.14 -8.04
CA VAL A 40 18.75 1.85 -7.37
C VAL A 40 20.20 1.39 -7.63
N LYS A 41 20.90 1.03 -6.57
CA LYS A 41 22.25 0.49 -6.62
C LYS A 41 22.24 -1.01 -6.35
N ASN A 42 22.66 -1.41 -5.18
CA ASN A 42 22.65 -2.79 -4.70
C ASN A 42 22.52 -2.80 -3.17
N GLY A 43 22.16 -3.91 -2.60
CA GLY A 43 22.03 -4.02 -1.15
C GLY A 43 21.59 -5.41 -0.68
N ASP A 44 21.26 -5.48 0.60
CA ASP A 44 20.73 -6.70 1.18
C ASP A 44 19.23 -6.83 0.87
N ILE A 45 18.46 -5.77 1.11
CA ILE A 45 17.00 -5.77 0.88
C ILE A 45 16.59 -4.54 0.07
N LEU A 46 15.76 -4.78 -0.95
CA LEU A 46 14.94 -3.76 -1.61
C LEU A 46 13.49 -3.92 -1.15
N PHE A 47 12.95 -2.93 -0.49
CA PHE A 47 11.51 -2.87 -0.20
C PHE A 47 10.77 -2.04 -1.25
N LEU A 48 9.68 -2.57 -1.79
CA LEU A 48 8.73 -1.85 -2.63
C LEU A 48 7.53 -1.45 -1.76
N ILE A 49 7.43 -0.16 -1.43
CA ILE A 49 6.40 0.37 -0.54
C ILE A 49 5.61 1.44 -1.26
N ALA A 50 4.28 1.30 -1.32
CA ALA A 50 3.42 2.20 -2.09
C ALA A 50 3.96 2.42 -3.52
N CYS A 51 4.45 1.34 -4.13
CA CYS A 51 5.07 1.34 -5.44
C CYS A 51 4.03 1.10 -6.53
N GLY A 52 3.87 2.06 -7.42
CA GLY A 52 2.98 1.96 -8.59
C GLY A 52 3.68 1.50 -9.87
N GLU A 53 4.90 0.99 -9.77
CA GLU A 53 5.73 0.60 -10.90
C GLU A 53 6.13 -0.87 -10.82
N ILE A 54 6.26 -1.51 -11.98
CA ILE A 54 6.77 -2.89 -12.07
C ILE A 54 8.30 -2.83 -12.05
N VAL A 55 8.90 -3.35 -10.99
CA VAL A 55 10.35 -3.43 -10.85
C VAL A 55 10.87 -4.68 -11.55
N LYS A 56 11.65 -4.46 -12.60
CA LYS A 56 12.17 -5.53 -13.47
C LYS A 56 13.21 -6.41 -12.76
N LYS A 57 13.46 -7.59 -13.32
CA LYS A 57 14.36 -8.60 -12.76
C LYS A 57 15.79 -8.12 -12.61
N ASP A 58 16.31 -7.34 -13.58
CA ASP A 58 17.65 -6.78 -13.56
C ASP A 58 17.89 -5.91 -12.31
N VAL A 59 16.92 -5.07 -11.95
CA VAL A 59 16.98 -4.28 -10.72
C VAL A 59 16.86 -5.18 -9.48
N ARG A 60 15.91 -6.12 -9.47
CA ARG A 60 15.69 -7.01 -8.32
C ARG A 60 16.91 -7.86 -7.98
N THR A 61 17.64 -8.33 -9.00
CA THR A 61 18.86 -9.15 -8.82
C THR A 61 20.06 -8.39 -8.27
N CYS A 62 19.99 -7.05 -8.16
CA CYS A 62 20.99 -6.25 -7.44
C CYS A 62 20.88 -6.38 -5.91
N PHE A 63 19.84 -7.04 -5.40
CA PHE A 63 19.60 -7.25 -3.98
C PHE A 63 19.50 -8.74 -3.66
N SER A 64 19.89 -9.10 -2.44
CA SER A 64 19.72 -10.47 -1.95
C SER A 64 18.24 -10.84 -1.79
N LYS A 65 17.40 -9.86 -1.42
CA LYS A 65 15.95 -9.98 -1.31
C LYS A 65 15.26 -8.73 -1.84
N THR A 66 14.19 -8.92 -2.62
CA THR A 66 13.28 -7.85 -2.99
C THR A 66 11.90 -8.18 -2.43
N LEU A 67 11.41 -7.36 -1.53
CA LEU A 67 10.18 -7.57 -0.78
C LEU A 67 9.17 -6.46 -1.06
N CYS A 68 7.89 -6.82 -1.06
CA CYS A 68 6.79 -5.87 -1.17
C CYS A 68 5.85 -6.03 0.01
N VAL A 69 5.27 -4.93 0.48
CA VAL A 69 4.13 -4.94 1.40
C VAL A 69 2.88 -4.56 0.61
N HIS A 70 1.95 -5.50 0.52
CA HIS A 70 0.71 -5.36 -0.21
C HIS A 70 -0.50 -5.40 0.73
N GLU A 71 -1.49 -4.56 0.49
CA GLU A 71 -2.61 -4.30 1.39
C GLU A 71 -3.76 -5.30 1.19
N SER A 72 -3.44 -6.60 1.05
CA SER A 72 -4.43 -7.66 0.88
C SER A 72 -4.02 -8.96 1.56
N ASN A 73 -4.97 -9.91 1.65
CA ASN A 73 -4.73 -11.28 2.10
C ASN A 73 -4.33 -12.17 0.91
N LEU A 74 -3.12 -11.96 0.35
CA LEU A 74 -2.65 -12.74 -0.79
C LEU A 74 -2.85 -14.25 -0.58
N PRO A 75 -3.29 -14.98 -1.63
CA PRO A 75 -3.32 -14.63 -3.05
C PRO A 75 -4.57 -13.84 -3.50
N GLU A 76 -5.50 -13.51 -2.61
CA GLU A 76 -6.65 -12.67 -2.92
C GLU A 76 -6.25 -11.19 -3.02
N GLY A 77 -6.84 -10.45 -3.95
CA GLY A 77 -6.64 -9.01 -4.08
C GLY A 77 -5.28 -8.59 -4.61
N ARG A 78 -4.65 -9.36 -5.52
CA ARG A 78 -3.48 -8.91 -6.27
C ARG A 78 -3.81 -7.67 -7.09
N GLY A 79 -2.83 -6.82 -7.38
CA GLY A 79 -2.98 -5.65 -8.23
C GLY A 79 -3.13 -4.34 -7.45
N TRP A 80 -4.17 -3.55 -7.72
CA TRP A 80 -4.18 -2.15 -7.32
C TRP A 80 -5.11 -1.83 -6.15
N SER A 81 -4.60 -1.06 -5.17
CA SER A 81 -5.36 -0.44 -4.08
C SER A 81 -6.31 -1.40 -3.32
N PRO A 82 -5.88 -2.59 -2.91
CA PRO A 82 -6.78 -3.59 -2.33
C PRO A 82 -7.48 -3.13 -1.05
N ALA A 83 -6.81 -2.36 -0.18
CA ALA A 83 -7.44 -1.79 1.02
C ALA A 83 -8.66 -0.92 0.67
N VAL A 84 -8.59 -0.16 -0.44
CA VAL A 84 -9.72 0.64 -0.92
C VAL A 84 -10.89 -0.26 -1.32
N TYR A 85 -10.62 -1.33 -2.08
CA TYR A 85 -11.66 -2.29 -2.47
C TYR A 85 -12.27 -2.99 -1.27
N SER A 86 -11.49 -3.40 -0.29
CA SER A 86 -11.99 -3.99 0.95
C SER A 86 -12.98 -3.07 1.66
N ILE A 87 -12.66 -1.79 1.80
CA ILE A 87 -13.55 -0.81 2.44
C ILE A 87 -14.83 -0.59 1.61
N LEU A 88 -14.72 -0.50 0.28
CA LEU A 88 -15.89 -0.39 -0.61
C LEU A 88 -16.81 -1.62 -0.50
N ASN A 89 -16.24 -2.79 -0.25
CA ASN A 89 -16.97 -4.05 -0.02
C ASN A 89 -17.50 -4.19 1.43
N ASN A 90 -17.40 -3.16 2.27
CA ASN A 90 -17.78 -3.18 3.69
C ASN A 90 -16.95 -4.16 4.55
N GLU A 91 -15.78 -4.55 4.13
CA GLU A 91 -14.87 -5.32 4.95
C GLU A 91 -14.28 -4.41 6.05
N ARG A 92 -14.23 -4.92 7.27
CA ARG A 92 -13.70 -4.18 8.43
C ARG A 92 -12.27 -4.57 8.75
N GLU A 93 -11.85 -5.75 8.33
CA GLU A 93 -10.49 -6.24 8.54
C GLU A 93 -9.68 -6.04 7.27
N ILE A 94 -8.64 -5.21 7.35
CA ILE A 94 -7.70 -4.98 6.26
C ILE A 94 -6.46 -5.83 6.51
N TRP A 95 -6.15 -6.66 5.54
CA TRP A 95 -4.97 -7.51 5.55
C TRP A 95 -3.79 -6.83 4.87
N MET A 96 -2.59 -7.16 5.37
CA MET A 96 -1.31 -6.70 4.85
C MET A 96 -0.42 -7.91 4.69
N THR A 97 0.16 -8.12 3.51
CA THR A 97 1.06 -9.24 3.23
C THR A 97 2.44 -8.71 2.83
N LEU A 98 3.47 -9.19 3.55
CA LEU A 98 4.87 -9.06 3.16
C LEU A 98 5.27 -10.29 2.36
N PHE A 99 5.82 -10.12 1.15
CA PHE A 99 6.15 -11.22 0.24
C PHE A 99 7.35 -10.90 -0.65
N GLU A 100 7.96 -11.91 -1.25
CA GLU A 100 9.04 -11.77 -2.23
C GLU A 100 8.48 -11.31 -3.58
N VAL A 101 9.19 -10.41 -4.26
CA VAL A 101 8.75 -9.89 -5.56
C VAL A 101 9.25 -10.78 -6.68
N GLU A 102 8.33 -11.23 -7.53
CA GLU A 102 8.59 -12.05 -8.71
C GLU A 102 8.15 -11.38 -10.02
N ASP A 103 8.29 -12.09 -11.14
CA ASP A 103 7.91 -11.58 -12.46
C ASP A 103 6.39 -11.45 -12.63
N THR A 104 5.64 -12.32 -11.97
CA THR A 104 4.17 -12.22 -11.92
C THR A 104 3.75 -11.29 -10.77
N ILE A 105 2.82 -10.40 -11.04
CA ILE A 105 2.37 -9.39 -10.07
C ILE A 105 1.83 -10.09 -8.81
N ASP A 106 2.36 -9.67 -7.66
CA ASP A 106 1.95 -10.06 -6.31
C ASP A 106 1.86 -11.58 -6.07
N SER A 107 2.74 -12.37 -6.71
CA SER A 107 2.67 -13.84 -6.70
C SER A 107 3.75 -14.54 -5.88
N GLY A 108 4.76 -13.82 -5.44
CA GLY A 108 5.91 -14.43 -4.75
C GLY A 108 5.61 -14.94 -3.35
N ASP A 109 6.56 -15.64 -2.78
CA ASP A 109 6.43 -16.35 -1.51
C ASP A 109 6.20 -15.41 -0.34
N ILE A 110 5.27 -15.77 0.53
CA ILE A 110 4.83 -14.95 1.67
C ILE A 110 5.79 -15.10 2.84
N TRP A 111 6.25 -13.97 3.36
CA TRP A 111 7.04 -13.88 4.58
C TRP A 111 6.15 -13.74 5.82
N ARG A 112 5.16 -12.86 5.77
CA ARG A 112 4.27 -12.58 6.90
C ARG A 112 2.98 -11.94 6.45
N LYS A 113 1.90 -12.25 7.18
CA LYS A 113 0.64 -11.52 7.09
C LYS A 113 0.32 -10.88 8.43
N LYS A 114 -0.29 -9.72 8.40
CA LYS A 114 -0.89 -9.02 9.54
C LYS A 114 -2.21 -8.40 9.10
N SER A 115 -3.10 -8.16 10.03
CA SER A 115 -4.34 -7.44 9.78
C SER A 115 -4.57 -6.34 10.82
N PHE A 116 -5.50 -5.47 10.55
CA PHE A 116 -6.01 -4.48 11.48
C PHE A 116 -7.46 -4.14 11.17
N GLU A 117 -8.19 -3.73 12.19
CA GLU A 117 -9.59 -3.32 12.04
C GLU A 117 -9.68 -1.86 11.57
N VAL A 118 -10.56 -1.60 10.60
CA VAL A 118 -11.00 -0.27 10.17
C VAL A 118 -12.43 -0.05 10.65
N LYS A 119 -12.62 0.94 11.52
CA LYS A 119 -13.94 1.31 12.03
C LYS A 119 -14.74 2.08 10.96
N GLU A 120 -16.06 1.96 10.99
CA GLU A 120 -16.93 2.53 9.96
C GLU A 120 -16.85 4.06 9.84
N HIS A 121 -16.43 4.74 10.91
CA HIS A 121 -16.29 6.18 10.94
C HIS A 121 -14.89 6.71 10.58
N GLU A 122 -13.89 5.83 10.43
CA GLU A 122 -12.52 6.27 10.13
C GLU A 122 -12.42 6.78 8.70
N LEU A 123 -11.73 7.91 8.54
CA LEU A 123 -11.49 8.57 7.26
C LEU A 123 -10.13 8.18 6.68
N ALA A 124 -9.85 8.62 5.46
CA ALA A 124 -8.66 8.25 4.69
C ALA A 124 -7.33 8.49 5.44
N ASP A 125 -7.22 9.59 6.18
CA ASP A 125 -6.03 9.92 6.98
C ASP A 125 -5.79 8.93 8.12
N GLU A 126 -6.85 8.56 8.87
CA GLU A 126 -6.79 7.58 9.96
C GLU A 126 -6.46 6.18 9.42
N ILE A 127 -7.07 5.80 8.30
CA ILE A 127 -6.84 4.52 7.63
C ILE A 127 -5.40 4.44 7.10
N ASN A 128 -4.94 5.47 6.38
CA ASN A 128 -3.57 5.53 5.85
C ASN A 128 -2.52 5.50 6.96
N LYS A 129 -2.80 6.12 8.11
CA LYS A 129 -1.92 6.03 9.29
C LYS A 129 -1.79 4.59 9.79
N LYS A 130 -2.90 3.84 9.88
CA LYS A 130 -2.88 2.42 10.28
C LYS A 130 -2.11 1.57 9.27
N ILE A 131 -2.35 1.76 7.96
CA ILE A 131 -1.61 1.10 6.88
C ILE A 131 -0.11 1.38 7.04
N SER A 132 0.28 2.64 7.24
CA SER A 132 1.68 3.02 7.39
C SER A 132 2.35 2.34 8.59
N ILE A 133 1.67 2.30 9.74
CA ILE A 133 2.15 1.61 10.95
C ILE A 133 2.35 0.12 10.66
N LYS A 134 1.36 -0.54 10.07
CA LYS A 134 1.44 -1.98 9.76
C LYS A 134 2.50 -2.30 8.70
N THR A 135 2.69 -1.41 7.73
CA THR A 135 3.78 -1.53 6.76
C THR A 135 5.13 -1.53 7.47
N LEU A 136 5.39 -0.58 8.36
CA LEU A 136 6.66 -0.51 9.09
C LEU A 136 6.85 -1.67 10.07
N GLU A 137 5.79 -2.18 10.68
CA GLU A 137 5.86 -3.42 11.47
C GLU A 137 6.32 -4.62 10.62
N LEU A 138 5.86 -4.72 9.36
CA LEU A 138 6.27 -5.78 8.44
C LEU A 138 7.69 -5.57 7.90
N VAL A 139 8.11 -4.33 7.68
CA VAL A 139 9.50 -3.99 7.33
C VAL A 139 10.45 -4.39 8.47
N ASN A 140 10.14 -4.03 9.71
CA ASN A 140 10.94 -4.43 10.87
C ASN A 140 10.99 -5.95 11.01
N PHE A 141 9.87 -6.64 10.87
CA PHE A 141 9.82 -8.10 10.86
C PHE A 141 10.76 -8.71 9.81
N ALA A 142 10.81 -8.14 8.60
CA ALA A 142 11.68 -8.63 7.54
C ALA A 142 13.17 -8.50 7.92
N ILE A 143 13.56 -7.38 8.51
CA ILE A 143 14.94 -7.11 8.93
C ILE A 143 15.35 -8.07 10.05
N GLU A 144 14.51 -8.21 11.07
CA GLU A 144 14.76 -9.07 12.23
C GLU A 144 14.86 -10.56 11.86
N ASN A 145 14.14 -10.99 10.84
CA ASN A 145 14.06 -12.40 10.44
C ASN A 145 14.81 -12.73 9.15
N TYR A 146 15.56 -11.78 8.60
CA TYR A 146 16.20 -11.88 7.30
C TYR A 146 16.98 -13.19 7.07
N SER A 147 17.74 -13.64 8.07
CA SER A 147 18.61 -14.83 7.97
C SER A 147 17.89 -16.15 8.20
N ASN A 148 16.70 -16.11 8.82
CA ASN A 148 16.05 -17.32 9.34
C ASN A 148 14.66 -17.60 8.75
N ILE A 149 14.11 -16.65 7.98
CA ILE A 149 12.76 -16.79 7.43
C ILE A 149 12.69 -17.96 6.43
N LYS A 150 11.60 -18.70 6.49
CA LYS A 150 11.22 -19.68 5.48
C LYS A 150 9.95 -19.16 4.81
N PRO A 151 10.05 -18.52 3.65
CA PRO A 151 8.88 -18.03 2.93
C PRO A 151 7.93 -19.18 2.58
N ILE A 152 6.64 -18.88 2.56
CA ILE A 152 5.58 -19.84 2.27
C ILE A 152 5.05 -19.55 0.87
N PRO A 153 5.10 -20.50 -0.07
CA PRO A 153 4.50 -20.34 -1.40
C PRO A 153 3.03 -19.94 -1.32
N GLN A 154 2.62 -19.05 -2.22
CA GLN A 154 1.20 -18.72 -2.33
C GLN A 154 0.41 -19.90 -2.90
N GLU A 155 -0.76 -20.16 -2.35
CA GLU A 155 -1.69 -21.11 -2.93
C GLU A 155 -2.21 -20.59 -4.28
N HIS A 156 -2.50 -21.52 -5.21
CA HIS A 156 -3.10 -21.18 -6.51
C HIS A 156 -4.63 -21.07 -6.46
N LYS A 157 -5.22 -21.20 -5.27
CA LYS A 157 -6.67 -21.09 -5.06
C LYS A 157 -7.03 -19.65 -4.67
N ASN A 158 -8.23 -19.21 -5.05
CA ASN A 158 -8.80 -17.92 -4.70
C ASN A 158 -7.96 -16.70 -5.18
N VAL A 159 -7.18 -16.87 -6.23
CA VAL A 159 -6.43 -15.77 -6.82
C VAL A 159 -7.40 -14.79 -7.46
N THR A 160 -7.36 -13.53 -7.03
CA THR A 160 -8.16 -12.45 -7.63
C THR A 160 -7.27 -11.27 -7.97
N TYR A 161 -7.68 -10.49 -8.98
CA TYR A 161 -6.93 -9.31 -9.43
C TYR A 161 -7.83 -8.07 -9.39
N LEU A 162 -7.31 -7.02 -8.79
CA LEU A 162 -7.98 -5.73 -8.67
C LEU A 162 -7.48 -4.75 -9.74
N LYS A 163 -8.41 -4.07 -10.39
CA LYS A 163 -8.09 -3.10 -11.44
C LYS A 163 -7.55 -1.80 -10.82
N LYS A 164 -6.71 -1.10 -11.58
CA LYS A 164 -6.29 0.24 -11.20
C LYS A 164 -7.50 1.17 -11.24
N ARG A 165 -7.71 1.90 -10.15
CA ARG A 165 -8.74 2.94 -10.07
C ARG A 165 -8.27 4.19 -10.80
N SER A 166 -9.23 4.90 -11.37
CA SER A 166 -9.06 6.24 -11.97
C SER A 166 -9.65 7.31 -11.06
N THR A 167 -9.46 8.57 -11.42
CA THR A 167 -10.13 9.69 -10.75
C THR A 167 -11.66 9.60 -10.84
N ASP A 168 -12.19 9.03 -11.94
CA ASP A 168 -13.63 8.92 -12.18
C ASP A 168 -14.30 7.91 -11.21
N ASP A 169 -13.53 6.95 -10.68
CA ASP A 169 -14.02 6.04 -9.66
C ASP A 169 -14.33 6.72 -8.29
N SER A 170 -14.05 8.02 -8.18
CA SER A 170 -14.37 8.86 -7.02
C SER A 170 -15.61 9.74 -7.24
N GLU A 171 -16.34 9.54 -8.32
CA GLU A 171 -17.59 10.26 -8.60
C GLU A 171 -18.72 9.79 -7.69
N LEU A 172 -19.40 10.74 -7.06
CA LEU A 172 -20.59 10.51 -6.24
C LEU A 172 -21.86 10.69 -7.08
N ASP A 173 -22.83 9.82 -6.88
CA ASP A 173 -24.14 9.91 -7.49
C ASP A 173 -25.03 10.87 -6.68
N VAL A 174 -25.44 11.99 -7.28
CA VAL A 174 -26.29 13.00 -6.64
C VAL A 174 -27.69 12.50 -6.25
N ASN A 175 -28.11 11.36 -6.79
CA ASN A 175 -29.40 10.73 -6.48
C ASN A 175 -29.32 9.73 -5.32
N LYS A 176 -28.11 9.40 -4.84
CA LYS A 176 -27.89 8.52 -3.69
C LYS A 176 -27.73 9.32 -2.41
N THR A 177 -28.06 8.69 -1.30
CA THR A 177 -27.85 9.28 0.03
C THR A 177 -26.37 9.29 0.40
N ILE A 178 -25.99 10.15 1.34
CA ILE A 178 -24.64 10.16 1.93
C ILE A 178 -24.31 8.79 2.54
N ALA A 179 -25.26 8.15 3.21
CA ALA A 179 -25.04 6.86 3.86
C ALA A 179 -24.69 5.75 2.86
N GLU A 180 -25.35 5.71 1.70
CA GLU A 180 -25.06 4.72 0.65
C GLU A 180 -23.68 4.88 0.00
N GLN A 181 -23.11 6.09 0.08
CA GLN A 181 -21.83 6.43 -0.56
C GLN A 181 -20.72 6.72 0.46
N PHE A 182 -20.99 6.55 1.75
CA PHE A 182 -20.08 6.95 2.81
C PHE A 182 -18.72 6.24 2.69
N ASN A 183 -18.70 4.95 2.33
CA ASN A 183 -17.44 4.24 2.11
C ASN A 183 -16.60 4.85 0.99
N LEU A 184 -17.23 5.30 -0.11
CA LEU A 184 -16.51 6.00 -1.16
C LEU A 184 -15.98 7.35 -0.67
N MET A 185 -16.81 8.11 0.05
CA MET A 185 -16.42 9.42 0.57
C MET A 185 -15.24 9.33 1.55
N ARG A 186 -15.29 8.36 2.50
CA ARG A 186 -14.31 8.24 3.58
C ARG A 186 -12.94 7.71 3.17
N ILE A 187 -12.82 7.07 1.99
CA ILE A 187 -11.55 6.58 1.46
C ILE A 187 -10.89 7.55 0.47
N CYS A 188 -11.60 8.59 0.04
CA CYS A 188 -11.06 9.56 -0.89
C CYS A 188 -10.00 10.43 -0.20
N ASP A 189 -8.84 10.48 -0.81
CA ASP A 189 -7.78 11.41 -0.44
C ASP A 189 -8.10 12.78 -1.03
N VAL A 190 -8.20 13.79 -0.18
CA VAL A 190 -8.67 15.13 -0.57
C VAL A 190 -7.78 15.78 -1.63
N ASP A 191 -6.50 15.49 -1.62
CA ASP A 191 -5.52 16.12 -2.52
C ASP A 191 -5.24 15.27 -3.76
N ARG A 192 -5.06 13.96 -3.60
CA ARG A 192 -4.67 13.05 -4.70
C ARG A 192 -5.85 12.47 -5.47
N TYR A 193 -6.91 12.07 -4.76
CA TYR A 193 -8.10 11.40 -5.32
C TYR A 193 -9.38 11.90 -4.66
N PRO A 194 -9.73 13.20 -4.82
CA PRO A 194 -10.89 13.78 -4.14
C PRO A 194 -12.21 13.18 -4.67
N CYS A 195 -13.17 13.02 -3.77
CA CYS A 195 -14.55 12.82 -4.16
C CYS A 195 -15.09 14.03 -4.90
N PHE A 196 -15.93 13.78 -5.88
CA PHE A 196 -16.60 14.83 -6.63
C PHE A 196 -17.96 14.38 -7.13
N PHE A 197 -18.80 15.33 -7.55
CA PHE A 197 -20.05 15.07 -8.28
C PHE A 197 -20.30 16.16 -9.31
N TYR A 198 -21.16 15.86 -10.30
CA TYR A 198 -21.67 16.85 -11.24
C TYR A 198 -23.10 17.26 -10.84
N PHE A 199 -23.36 18.56 -10.84
CA PHE A 199 -24.71 19.10 -10.62
C PHE A 199 -24.92 20.36 -11.43
N LYS A 200 -26.05 20.44 -12.16
CA LYS A 200 -26.41 21.57 -13.02
C LYS A 200 -25.30 22.00 -13.99
N GLY A 201 -24.55 21.03 -14.55
CA GLY A 201 -23.47 21.26 -15.52
C GLY A 201 -22.11 21.61 -14.92
N TYR A 202 -21.96 21.63 -13.60
CA TYR A 202 -20.71 21.95 -12.94
C TYR A 202 -20.18 20.75 -12.12
N LYS A 203 -18.84 20.64 -12.05
CA LYS A 203 -18.15 19.67 -11.20
C LYS A 203 -17.84 20.27 -9.83
N TYR A 204 -18.23 19.58 -8.77
CA TYR A 204 -18.00 20.00 -7.38
C TYR A 204 -17.10 18.99 -6.65
N LYS A 205 -16.05 19.48 -5.97
CA LYS A 205 -15.20 18.67 -5.08
C LYS A 205 -15.88 18.56 -3.71
N VAL A 206 -15.84 17.37 -3.11
CA VAL A 206 -16.34 17.11 -1.76
C VAL A 206 -15.16 16.85 -0.83
N THR A 207 -15.18 17.48 0.34
CA THR A 207 -14.23 17.26 1.42
C THR A 207 -14.97 16.77 2.66
N LEU A 208 -14.54 15.63 3.21
CA LEU A 208 -15.11 15.08 4.43
C LEU A 208 -14.10 15.26 5.58
N GLN A 209 -14.57 15.86 6.68
CA GLN A 209 -13.76 16.12 7.87
C GLN A 209 -14.59 15.84 9.12
N LYS A 210 -13.95 15.28 10.17
CA LYS A 210 -14.54 15.16 11.50
C LYS A 210 -14.32 16.43 12.31
N TYR A 211 -15.27 16.72 13.18
CA TYR A 211 -15.14 17.75 14.23
C TYR A 211 -14.49 17.13 15.47
#